data_3ef8c1a9387df05123be42dbca70626d
#
_entry.id   3ef8c1a9387df05123be42dbca70626d
#
_cell.length_a   1.000
_cell.length_b   1.000
_cell.length_c   1.000
_cell.angle_alpha   90.00
_cell.angle_beta   90.00
_cell.angle_gamma   90.00
#
_symmetry.space_group_name_H-M   'P 1'
#
loop_
_entity.id
_entity.type
_entity.pdbx_description
1 polymer ?
#
loop_
_entity_poly.entity_id
_entity_poly.type
_entity_poly.pdbx_seq_one_letter_code
_entity_poly.pdbx_strand_id
1 'polypeptide(L)'
;MTSAADLAYDYQIVEVTDALVNTAMTLAERHSLRGYDAVQLAAALELQTALTASGLPALTLVSADAELNTAATAEGLTIEDPNLYP
;
A
#
# COMPACT_ATOMS: atom_id res chain seq x y z
N MET A 1 -0.91 -15.80 -13.73
CA MET A 1 -0.49 -15.49 -13.30
C MET A 1 -0.59 -14.57 -12.80
N THR A 2 -0.72 -14.25 -12.48
CA THR A 2 -0.66 -13.52 -12.13
C THR A 2 -0.27 -12.97 -11.45
N SER A 3 -0.50 -12.70 -10.87
CA SER A 3 0.10 -12.59 -10.10
C SER A 3 0.89 -11.37 -9.78
N ALA A 4 2.04 -11.49 -9.11
CA ALA A 4 2.89 -10.34 -8.90
C ALA A 4 3.05 -9.52 -10.17
N ALA A 5 3.06 -10.21 -11.28
CA ALA A 5 3.14 -9.54 -12.56
C ALA A 5 1.97 -8.61 -12.77
N ASP A 6 0.79 -9.01 -12.31
CA ASP A 6 -0.39 -8.18 -12.47
C ASP A 6 -0.31 -6.92 -11.63
N LEU A 7 0.28 -7.03 -10.45
CA LEU A 7 0.43 -5.88 -9.58
C LEU A 7 1.39 -4.86 -10.16
N ALA A 8 2.37 -5.34 -10.89
CA ALA A 8 3.47 -4.49 -11.31
C ALA A 8 3.43 -4.16 -12.77
N TYR A 9 2.48 -4.70 -13.48
CA TYR A 9 2.57 -4.71 -14.92
C TYR A 9 2.67 -3.35 -15.54
N ASP A 10 2.19 -2.35 -14.89
CA ASP A 10 2.20 -1.07 -15.53
C ASP A 10 3.54 -0.42 -15.51
N TYR A 11 4.25 -0.60 -14.40
CA TYR A 11 5.41 0.17 -14.28
C TYR A 11 6.22 -0.02 -13.08
N GLN A 12 5.70 0.39 -11.98
CA GLN A 12 6.45 0.40 -10.75
C GLN A 12 6.42 -0.98 -10.14
N ILE A 13 7.54 -1.64 -10.16
CA ILE A 13 7.63 -2.96 -9.56
C ILE A 13 8.12 -2.81 -8.14
N VAL A 14 7.28 -3.21 -7.21
CA VAL A 14 7.68 -3.29 -5.81
C VAL A 14 7.99 -4.75 -5.54
N GLU A 15 9.25 -5.05 -5.34
CA GLU A 15 9.66 -6.42 -5.09
C GLU A 15 9.23 -6.86 -3.72
N VAL A 16 8.83 -8.14 -3.62
CA VAL A 16 8.49 -8.72 -2.33
C VAL A 16 9.80 -9.19 -1.70
N THR A 17 10.37 -8.32 -0.89
CA THR A 17 11.64 -8.60 -0.21
C THR A 17 11.37 -8.99 1.23
N ASP A 18 12.41 -9.49 1.91
CA ASP A 18 12.29 -9.79 3.33
C ASP A 18 11.93 -8.54 4.12
N ALA A 19 12.50 -7.40 3.73
CA ALA A 19 12.19 -6.14 4.40
C ALA A 19 10.72 -5.77 4.23
N LEU A 20 10.18 -5.96 3.03
CA LEU A 20 8.78 -5.68 2.78
C LEU A 20 7.88 -6.60 3.60
N VAL A 21 8.23 -7.88 3.66
CA VAL A 21 7.45 -8.85 4.44
C VAL A 21 7.48 -8.46 5.92
N ASN A 22 8.63 -8.07 6.44
CA ASN A 22 8.74 -7.67 7.84
C ASN A 22 7.88 -6.44 8.12
N THR A 23 7.90 -5.47 7.22
CA THR A 23 7.05 -4.28 7.35
C THR A 23 5.59 -4.68 7.33
N ALA A 24 5.21 -5.58 6.41
CA ALA A 24 3.83 -6.03 6.33
C ALA A 24 3.40 -6.72 7.61
N MET A 25 4.26 -7.54 8.19
CA MET A 25 3.93 -8.21 9.45
C MET A 25 3.69 -7.22 10.57
N THR A 26 4.51 -6.20 10.65
CA THR A 26 4.35 -5.15 11.64
C THR A 26 3.03 -4.42 11.46
N LEU A 27 2.71 -4.09 10.21
CA LEU A 27 1.46 -3.40 9.90
C LEU A 27 0.25 -4.27 10.18
N ALA A 28 0.37 -5.57 9.89
CA ALA A 28 -0.72 -6.50 10.16
C ALA A 28 -1.04 -6.53 11.65
N GLU A 29 0.00 -6.54 12.49
CA GLU A 29 -0.20 -6.54 13.94
C GLU A 29 -0.73 -5.21 14.43
N ARG A 30 -0.17 -4.12 13.92
CA ARG A 30 -0.54 -2.78 14.38
C ARG A 30 -1.97 -2.45 14.06
N HIS A 31 -2.45 -2.86 12.90
CA HIS A 31 -3.76 -2.47 12.39
C HIS A 31 -4.73 -3.63 12.27
N SER A 32 -4.35 -4.81 12.71
CA SER A 32 -5.18 -6.02 12.61
C SER A 32 -5.59 -6.31 11.18
N LEU A 33 -4.65 -6.12 10.24
CA LEU A 33 -4.92 -6.34 8.84
C LEU A 33 -4.67 -7.79 8.45
N ARG A 34 -5.38 -8.24 7.43
CA ARG A 34 -5.08 -9.51 6.82
C ARG A 34 -3.76 -9.42 6.07
N GLY A 35 -3.13 -10.58 5.87
CA GLY A 35 -1.81 -10.61 5.25
C GLY A 35 -1.73 -9.88 3.93
N TYR A 36 -2.72 -10.11 3.05
CA TYR A 36 -2.70 -9.47 1.75
C TYR A 36 -2.82 -7.95 1.87
N ASP A 37 -3.71 -7.48 2.73
CA ASP A 37 -3.88 -6.05 2.92
C ASP A 37 -2.63 -5.43 3.52
N ALA A 38 -1.99 -6.14 4.42
CA ALA A 38 -0.77 -5.66 5.04
C ALA A 38 0.36 -5.53 4.02
N VAL A 39 0.48 -6.50 3.12
CA VAL A 39 1.48 -6.44 2.06
C VAL A 39 1.18 -5.27 1.11
N GLN A 40 -0.09 -5.09 0.79
CA GLN A 40 -0.51 -4.00 -0.06
C GLN A 40 -0.16 -2.65 0.55
N LEU A 41 -0.44 -2.50 1.84
CA LEU A 41 -0.11 -1.26 2.55
C LEU A 41 1.39 -1.04 2.62
N ALA A 42 2.14 -2.09 2.93
CA ALA A 42 3.59 -1.99 3.01
C ALA A 42 4.18 -1.57 1.66
N ALA A 43 3.69 -2.15 0.58
CA ALA A 43 4.16 -1.80 -0.76
C ALA A 43 3.83 -0.35 -1.10
N ALA A 44 2.65 0.11 -0.73
CA ALA A 44 2.25 1.49 -0.97
C ALA A 44 3.14 2.46 -0.20
N LEU A 45 3.45 2.14 1.05
CA LEU A 45 4.31 2.98 1.86
C LEU A 45 5.74 3.04 1.28
N GLU A 46 6.24 1.90 0.83
CA GLU A 46 7.55 1.85 0.22
C GLU A 46 7.58 2.69 -1.05
N LEU A 47 6.56 2.58 -1.86
CA LEU A 47 6.47 3.36 -3.09
C LEU A 47 6.37 4.85 -2.78
N GLN A 48 5.57 5.23 -1.78
CA GLN A 48 5.46 6.63 -1.40
C GLN A 48 6.80 7.20 -0.97
N THR A 49 7.56 6.43 -0.19
CA THR A 49 8.88 6.85 0.22
C THR A 49 9.78 7.10 -0.99
N ALA A 50 9.72 6.20 -1.97
CA ALA A 50 10.53 6.34 -3.18
C ALA A 50 10.11 7.57 -3.99
N LEU A 51 8.81 7.80 -4.11
CA LEU A 51 8.31 8.96 -4.84
C LEU A 51 8.73 10.25 -4.18
N THR A 52 8.57 10.32 -2.86
CA THR A 52 8.95 11.50 -2.10
C THR A 52 10.43 11.77 -2.22
N ALA A 53 11.24 10.74 -2.14
CA ALA A 53 12.69 10.87 -2.24
C ALA A 53 13.09 11.39 -3.62
N SER A 54 12.31 11.11 -4.63
CA SER A 54 12.56 11.55 -6.00
C SER A 54 11.96 12.93 -6.30
N GLY A 55 11.33 13.56 -5.32
CA GLY A 55 10.70 14.87 -5.52
C GLY A 55 9.38 14.79 -6.24
N LEU A 56 8.78 13.61 -6.32
CA LEU A 56 7.50 13.43 -6.99
C LEU A 56 6.34 13.58 -5.99
N PRO A 57 5.12 13.83 -6.50
CA PRO A 57 3.98 13.98 -5.61
C PRO A 57 3.70 12.71 -4.81
N ALA A 58 3.07 12.89 -3.66
CA ALA A 58 2.73 11.76 -2.80
C ALA A 58 1.73 10.83 -3.49
N LEU A 59 1.83 9.57 -3.11
CA LEU A 59 0.95 8.53 -3.63
C LEU A 59 -0.47 8.69 -3.09
N THR A 60 -1.45 8.46 -3.94
CA THR A 60 -2.84 8.35 -3.51
C THR A 60 -3.26 6.91 -3.70
N LEU A 61 -3.72 6.29 -2.62
CA LEU A 61 -4.19 4.91 -2.66
C LEU A 61 -5.70 4.91 -2.87
N VAL A 62 -6.15 4.20 -3.90
CA VAL A 62 -7.57 4.08 -4.19
C VAL A 62 -8.06 2.76 -3.63
N SER A 63 -8.94 2.81 -2.65
CA SER A 63 -9.42 1.60 -1.99
C SER A 63 -10.79 1.84 -1.37
N ALA A 64 -11.65 0.84 -1.48
CA ALA A 64 -12.97 0.86 -0.84
C ALA A 64 -12.99 0.08 0.46
N ASP A 65 -11.87 -0.50 0.86
CA ASP A 65 -11.80 -1.30 2.08
C ASP A 65 -11.61 -0.38 3.27
N ALA A 66 -12.59 -0.34 4.16
CA ALA A 66 -12.57 0.58 5.29
C ALA A 66 -11.41 0.33 6.24
N GLU A 67 -11.09 -0.93 6.51
CA GLU A 67 -10.00 -1.26 7.41
C GLU A 67 -8.65 -0.86 6.83
N LEU A 68 -8.46 -1.16 5.55
CA LEU A 68 -7.23 -0.77 4.88
C LEU A 68 -7.09 0.75 4.82
N ASN A 69 -8.19 1.44 4.53
CA ASN A 69 -8.17 2.90 4.43
C ASN A 69 -7.83 3.54 5.78
N THR A 70 -8.39 3.01 6.85
CA THR A 70 -8.07 3.51 8.19
C THR A 70 -6.59 3.33 8.51
N ALA A 71 -6.06 2.14 8.22
CA ALA A 71 -4.67 1.85 8.48
C ALA A 71 -3.75 2.73 7.62
N ALA A 72 -4.08 2.87 6.35
CA ALA A 72 -3.27 3.66 5.44
C ALA A 72 -3.24 5.13 5.84
N THR A 73 -4.39 5.67 6.25
CA THR A 73 -4.45 7.05 6.72
C THR A 73 -3.60 7.22 7.97
N ALA A 74 -3.67 6.27 8.88
CA ALA A 74 -2.87 6.32 10.10
C ALA A 74 -1.37 6.29 9.80
N GLU A 75 -0.99 5.67 8.69
CA GLU A 75 0.42 5.60 8.29
C GLU A 75 0.82 6.76 7.40
N GLY A 76 -0.07 7.70 7.14
CA GLY A 76 0.27 8.91 6.41
C GLY A 76 0.00 8.89 4.93
N LEU A 77 -0.73 7.90 4.44
CA LEU A 77 -1.09 7.86 3.02
C LEU A 77 -2.36 8.66 2.74
N THR A 78 -2.43 9.21 1.54
CA THR A 78 -3.65 9.84 1.06
C THR A 78 -4.55 8.77 0.46
N ILE A 79 -5.82 8.78 0.84
CA ILE A 79 -6.77 7.77 0.43
C ILE A 79 -7.87 8.38 -0.43
N GLU A 80 -8.21 7.66 -1.48
CA GLU A 80 -9.36 7.98 -2.31
C GLU A 80 -10.32 6.80 -2.24
N ASP A 81 -11.46 6.98 -1.60
CA ASP A 81 -12.44 5.90 -1.46
C ASP A 81 -13.55 6.11 -2.47
N PRO A 82 -13.67 5.22 -3.47
CA PRO A 82 -14.68 5.39 -4.51
C PRO A 82 -16.11 5.31 -3.99
N ASN A 83 -16.31 4.74 -2.82
CA ASN A 83 -17.66 4.66 -2.24
C ASN A 83 -18.14 6.01 -1.71
N LEU A 84 -17.26 6.97 -1.58
CA LEU A 84 -17.65 8.30 -1.10
C LEU A 84 -18.20 9.18 -2.22
N TYR A 85 -18.11 8.72 -3.45
CA TYR A 85 -18.57 9.48 -4.60
C TYR A 85 -19.72 8.76 -5.28
N PRO A 86 -20.80 9.46 -5.61
CA PRO A 86 -21.94 8.85 -6.28
C PRO A 86 -21.60 8.36 -7.67
#